data_02f84cde7aa638734dba76353408cdbc
#
_entry.id   02f84cde7aa638734dba76353408cdbc
#
_cell.length_a   1.000
_cell.length_b   1.000
_cell.length_c   1.000
_cell.angle_alpha   90.00
_cell.angle_beta   90.00
_cell.angle_gamma   90.00
#
_symmetry.space_group_name_H-M   'P 1'
#
loop_
_entity.id
_entity.type
_entity.pdbx_description
1 polymer ?
#
loop_
_entity_poly.entity_id
_entity_poly.type
_entity_poly.pdbx_seq_one_letter_code
_entity_poly.pdbx_strand_id
1 'polypeptide(L)'
;SVRGDGTALPFADDSFDVVYSSNVAEHIPNWQAMGDEMLRVAKPGGLVVLSYTVWLGPFGGHETGLWQHYVGGGWARRRYAKVHGHEPKNRFGETLFAVSAHEGLAWADATGRLAAAFPRYHPSWAWWVTRVPVLREFAVSNLVLVLRA
;
A
#
# COMPACT_ATOMS: atom_id res chain seq x y z
N SER A 1 -23.62 -2.88 -0.56
CA SER A 1 -22.34 -2.23 -0.87
C SER A 1 -22.52 -0.71 -0.89
N VAL A 2 -21.52 0.02 -0.41
CA VAL A 2 -21.49 1.47 -0.42
C VAL A 2 -20.35 1.91 -1.33
N ARG A 3 -20.59 2.91 -2.17
CA ARG A 3 -19.55 3.57 -2.96
C ARG A 3 -19.16 4.85 -2.24
N GLY A 4 -17.87 5.04 -1.94
CA GLY A 4 -17.37 6.19 -1.20
C GLY A 4 -15.91 6.46 -1.50
N ASP A 5 -15.41 7.58 -0.96
CA ASP A 5 -14.00 7.92 -0.94
C ASP A 5 -13.33 7.22 0.25
N GLY A 6 -12.22 6.51 0.00
CA GLY A 6 -11.47 5.83 1.07
C GLY A 6 -10.85 6.79 2.09
N THR A 7 -10.65 8.06 1.72
CA THR A 7 -10.10 9.11 2.59
C THR A 7 -11.18 9.88 3.37
N ALA A 8 -12.46 9.52 3.17
CA ALA A 8 -13.63 10.10 3.86
C ALA A 8 -14.75 9.05 3.87
N LEU A 9 -14.60 8.02 4.69
CA LEU A 9 -15.53 6.89 4.73
C LEU A 9 -16.89 7.33 5.30
N PRO A 10 -18.02 6.98 4.63
CA PRO A 10 -19.36 7.40 5.05
C PRO A 10 -19.90 6.52 6.20
N PHE A 11 -19.10 6.28 7.20
CA PHE A 11 -19.45 5.48 8.38
C PHE A 11 -19.12 6.27 9.66
N ALA A 12 -19.89 6.04 10.70
CA ALA A 12 -19.60 6.59 12.04
C ALA A 12 -18.29 5.99 12.59
N ASP A 13 -17.73 6.69 13.58
CA ASP A 13 -16.61 6.19 14.36
C ASP A 13 -17.01 4.86 15.03
N ASP A 14 -16.03 4.01 15.31
CA ASP A 14 -16.21 2.78 16.10
C ASP A 14 -17.27 1.81 15.54
N SER A 15 -17.42 1.75 14.21
CA SER A 15 -18.49 0.97 13.56
C SER A 15 -18.15 -0.50 13.31
N PHE A 16 -16.86 -0.83 13.14
CA PHE A 16 -16.45 -2.15 12.63
C PHE A 16 -15.44 -2.85 13.54
N ASP A 17 -15.60 -4.15 13.74
CA ASP A 17 -14.64 -4.99 14.46
C ASP A 17 -13.38 -5.28 13.65
N VAL A 18 -13.51 -5.28 12.32
CA VAL A 18 -12.39 -5.48 11.36
C VAL A 18 -12.56 -4.54 10.18
N VAL A 19 -11.49 -3.80 9.86
CA VAL A 19 -11.40 -2.96 8.66
C VAL A 19 -10.22 -3.44 7.82
N TYR A 20 -10.47 -3.77 6.56
CA TYR A 20 -9.48 -4.39 5.69
C TYR A 20 -9.37 -3.66 4.36
N SER A 21 -8.14 -3.33 3.96
CA SER A 21 -7.82 -2.81 2.63
C SER A 21 -6.63 -3.57 2.04
N SER A 22 -6.74 -3.96 0.78
CA SER A 22 -5.70 -4.71 0.08
C SER A 22 -5.51 -4.20 -1.33
N ASN A 23 -4.28 -3.80 -1.67
CA ASN A 23 -3.87 -3.31 -2.97
C ASN A 23 -4.73 -2.11 -3.42
N VAL A 24 -4.93 -1.15 -2.52
CA VAL A 24 -5.68 0.09 -2.76
C VAL A 24 -4.82 1.32 -2.46
N ALA A 25 -3.99 1.28 -1.40
CA ALA A 25 -3.22 2.45 -0.96
C ALA A 25 -2.30 3.00 -2.06
N GLU A 26 -1.70 2.15 -2.88
CA GLU A 26 -0.87 2.53 -4.03
C GLU A 26 -1.66 3.25 -5.13
N HIS A 27 -2.98 3.27 -5.05
CA HIS A 27 -3.87 3.97 -5.99
C HIS A 27 -4.48 5.25 -5.42
N ILE A 28 -4.15 5.62 -4.19
CA ILE A 28 -4.67 6.80 -3.50
C ILE A 28 -3.52 7.78 -3.21
N PRO A 29 -3.60 9.04 -3.71
CA PRO A 29 -2.53 10.02 -3.51
C PRO A 29 -2.22 10.30 -2.03
N ASN A 30 -3.26 10.37 -1.20
CA ASN A 30 -3.19 10.58 0.24
C ASN A 30 -3.63 9.31 0.98
N TRP A 31 -2.89 8.22 0.78
CA TRP A 31 -3.22 6.92 1.37
C TRP A 31 -3.17 6.92 2.90
N GLN A 32 -2.38 7.83 3.51
CA GLN A 32 -2.33 7.98 4.96
C GLN A 32 -3.69 8.38 5.52
N ALA A 33 -4.36 9.35 4.88
CA ALA A 33 -5.72 9.73 5.27
C ALA A 33 -6.71 8.54 5.16
N MET A 34 -6.54 7.66 4.17
CA MET A 34 -7.32 6.43 4.11
C MET A 34 -7.01 5.51 5.31
N GLY A 35 -5.75 5.39 5.68
CA GLY A 35 -5.34 4.62 6.86
C GLY A 35 -5.93 5.18 8.15
N ASP A 36 -5.94 6.51 8.31
CA ASP A 36 -6.52 7.20 9.46
C ASP A 36 -8.05 7.01 9.52
N GLU A 37 -8.73 7.07 8.38
CA GLU A 37 -10.16 6.76 8.29
C GLU A 37 -10.47 5.30 8.64
N MET A 38 -9.63 4.36 8.20
CA MET A 38 -9.76 2.96 8.60
C MET A 38 -9.66 2.79 10.12
N LEU A 39 -8.74 3.51 10.76
CA LEU A 39 -8.61 3.52 12.23
C LEU A 39 -9.80 4.18 12.92
N ARG A 40 -10.33 5.28 12.37
CA ARG A 40 -11.49 5.99 12.91
C ARG A 40 -12.75 5.11 12.94
N VAL A 41 -13.01 4.40 11.85
CA VAL A 41 -14.23 3.57 11.76
C VAL A 41 -14.10 2.22 12.44
N ALA A 42 -12.89 1.82 12.85
CA ALA A 42 -12.68 0.60 13.62
C ALA A 42 -13.02 0.82 15.09
N LYS A 43 -13.70 -0.14 15.71
CA LYS A 43 -14.01 -0.10 17.15
C LYS A 43 -12.73 -0.14 17.99
N PRO A 44 -12.73 0.42 19.21
CA PRO A 44 -11.64 0.23 20.16
C PRO A 44 -11.30 -1.26 20.34
N GLY A 45 -10.02 -1.61 20.12
CA GLY A 45 -9.54 -3.01 20.13
C GLY A 45 -9.81 -3.79 18.85
N GLY A 46 -10.50 -3.22 17.88
CA GLY A 46 -10.72 -3.81 16.55
C GLY A 46 -9.44 -3.93 15.74
N LEU A 47 -9.50 -4.69 14.66
CA LEU A 47 -8.37 -4.91 13.76
C LEU A 47 -8.47 -4.03 12.51
N VAL A 48 -7.37 -3.35 12.20
CA VAL A 48 -7.19 -2.68 10.91
C VAL A 48 -6.05 -3.38 10.16
N VAL A 49 -6.34 -3.84 8.95
CA VAL A 49 -5.35 -4.50 8.09
C VAL A 49 -5.21 -3.70 6.80
N LEU A 50 -4.06 -3.09 6.61
CA LEU A 50 -3.69 -2.36 5.40
C LEU A 50 -2.60 -3.12 4.66
N SER A 51 -2.86 -3.48 3.40
CA SER A 51 -1.89 -4.16 2.56
C SER A 51 -1.80 -3.46 1.20
N TYR A 52 -0.58 -3.26 0.71
CA TYR A 52 -0.33 -2.56 -0.56
C TYR A 52 0.94 -3.03 -1.24
N THR A 53 1.05 -2.74 -2.54
CA THR A 53 2.23 -3.02 -3.34
C THR A 53 3.30 -1.96 -3.09
N VAL A 54 4.49 -2.41 -2.68
CA VAL A 54 5.65 -1.52 -2.47
C VAL A 54 6.22 -1.09 -3.81
N TRP A 55 6.42 0.22 -3.99
CA TRP A 55 6.83 0.79 -5.30
C TRP A 55 8.13 0.21 -5.84
N LEU A 56 9.19 0.14 -5.02
CA LEU A 56 10.47 -0.43 -5.42
C LEU A 56 10.51 -1.98 -5.30
N GLY A 57 9.44 -2.61 -4.88
CA GLY A 57 9.32 -4.05 -4.87
C GLY A 57 9.19 -4.64 -6.29
N PRO A 58 9.36 -5.95 -6.46
CA PRO A 58 9.40 -6.60 -7.78
C PRO A 58 8.18 -6.34 -8.67
N PHE A 59 7.03 -6.03 -8.08
CA PHE A 59 5.77 -5.81 -8.80
C PHE A 59 5.26 -4.36 -8.71
N GLY A 60 6.07 -3.41 -8.20
CA GLY A 60 5.68 -2.01 -8.03
C GLY A 60 5.28 -1.32 -9.33
N GLY A 61 5.90 -1.72 -10.45
CA GLY A 61 5.56 -1.21 -11.79
C GLY A 61 4.23 -1.73 -12.36
N HIS A 62 3.55 -2.66 -11.67
CA HIS A 62 2.35 -3.30 -12.17
C HIS A 62 2.54 -3.84 -13.61
N GLU A 63 1.63 -3.56 -14.55
CA GLU A 63 1.72 -4.02 -15.93
C GLU A 63 2.85 -3.38 -16.75
N THR A 64 3.49 -2.32 -16.26
CA THR A 64 4.61 -1.71 -17.00
C THR A 64 5.88 -2.57 -17.03
N GLY A 65 5.93 -3.62 -16.19
CA GLY A 65 6.98 -4.64 -16.17
C GLY A 65 7.81 -4.65 -14.88
N LEU A 66 8.66 -5.68 -14.76
CA LEU A 66 9.36 -6.01 -13.51
C LEU A 66 10.49 -5.04 -13.14
N TRP A 67 11.07 -4.30 -14.10
CA TRP A 67 12.22 -3.44 -13.84
C TRP A 67 12.06 -2.00 -14.35
N GLN A 68 11.07 -1.76 -15.21
CA GLN A 68 10.87 -0.46 -15.87
C GLN A 68 10.61 0.67 -14.89
N HIS A 69 9.89 0.38 -13.80
CA HIS A 69 9.57 1.34 -12.74
C HIS A 69 10.81 1.83 -11.97
N TYR A 70 11.92 1.05 -11.92
CA TYR A 70 13.18 1.47 -11.31
C TYR A 70 13.86 2.62 -12.08
N VAL A 71 13.62 2.72 -13.38
CA VAL A 71 14.09 3.87 -14.19
C VAL A 71 13.24 5.11 -13.93
N GLY A 72 12.00 4.91 -13.49
CA GLY A 72 11.04 5.97 -13.16
C GLY A 72 9.65 5.68 -13.71
N GLY A 73 8.64 5.93 -12.87
CA GLY A 73 7.25 5.58 -13.21
C GLY A 73 6.73 6.27 -14.49
N GLY A 74 7.06 7.56 -14.67
CA GLY A 74 6.69 8.29 -15.88
C GLY A 74 7.38 7.75 -17.15
N TRP A 75 8.62 7.32 -17.04
CA TRP A 75 9.32 6.67 -18.15
C TRP A 75 8.72 5.30 -18.44
N ALA A 76 8.44 4.49 -17.43
CA ALA A 76 7.84 3.16 -17.58
C ALA A 76 6.47 3.26 -18.28
N ARG A 77 5.62 4.21 -17.87
CA ARG A 77 4.33 4.51 -18.50
C ARG A 77 4.48 4.85 -19.99
N ARG A 78 5.36 5.81 -20.33
CA ARG A 78 5.59 6.22 -21.73
C ARG A 78 6.13 5.07 -22.58
N ARG A 79 7.06 4.27 -22.05
CA ARG A 79 7.58 3.08 -22.70
C ARG A 79 6.46 2.08 -22.98
N TYR A 80 5.63 1.80 -21.99
CA TYR A 80 4.48 0.89 -22.13
C TYR A 80 3.56 1.35 -23.27
N ALA A 81 3.13 2.61 -23.25
CA ALA A 81 2.26 3.17 -24.26
C ALA A 81 2.88 3.09 -25.69
N LYS A 82 4.20 3.34 -25.80
CA LYS A 82 4.91 3.20 -27.08
C LYS A 82 4.95 1.77 -27.60
N VAL A 83 5.11 0.78 -26.72
CA VAL A 83 5.23 -0.64 -27.09
C VAL A 83 3.87 -1.26 -27.43
N HIS A 84 2.83 -0.90 -26.66
CA HIS A 84 1.51 -1.52 -26.73
C HIS A 84 0.48 -0.71 -27.53
N GLY A 85 0.79 0.53 -27.91
CA GLY A 85 -0.13 1.42 -28.63
C GLY A 85 -1.25 2.01 -27.79
N HIS A 86 -1.25 1.79 -26.47
CA HIS A 86 -2.23 2.36 -25.53
C HIS A 86 -1.59 2.57 -24.15
N GLU A 87 -2.18 3.45 -23.34
CA GLU A 87 -1.76 3.70 -21.97
C GLU A 87 -1.94 2.44 -21.08
N PRO A 88 -1.08 2.24 -20.07
CA PRO A 88 -1.31 1.22 -19.07
C PRO A 88 -2.57 1.53 -18.27
N LYS A 89 -3.21 0.49 -17.72
CA LYS A 89 -4.37 0.65 -16.82
C LYS A 89 -3.99 1.44 -15.55
N ASN A 90 -2.82 1.10 -14.98
CA ASN A 90 -2.28 1.77 -13.81
C ASN A 90 -1.29 2.85 -14.26
N ARG A 91 -1.75 4.11 -14.30
CA ARG A 91 -0.98 5.25 -14.79
C ARG A 91 -0.25 5.94 -13.65
N PHE A 92 1.07 5.85 -13.65
CA PHE A 92 1.90 6.52 -12.65
C PHE A 92 1.64 8.03 -12.61
N GLY A 93 1.38 8.54 -11.40
CA GLY A 93 1.04 9.94 -11.15
C GLY A 93 -0.45 10.29 -11.32
N GLU A 94 -1.29 9.34 -11.77
CA GLU A 94 -2.75 9.53 -11.91
C GLU A 94 -3.55 8.48 -11.12
N THR A 95 -3.27 7.21 -11.36
CA THR A 95 -3.97 6.07 -10.74
C THR A 95 -3.01 5.08 -10.08
N LEU A 96 -1.72 5.38 -10.06
CA LEU A 96 -0.68 4.61 -9.39
C LEU A 96 0.34 5.59 -8.81
N PHE A 97 0.66 5.44 -7.53
CA PHE A 97 1.58 6.30 -6.79
C PHE A 97 2.70 5.47 -6.16
N ALA A 98 3.86 6.09 -5.98
CA ALA A 98 4.97 5.45 -5.32
C ALA A 98 4.71 5.43 -3.81
N VAL A 99 4.39 4.25 -3.27
CA VAL A 99 4.29 4.01 -1.83
C VAL A 99 5.41 3.07 -1.42
N SER A 100 6.28 3.54 -0.50
CA SER A 100 7.41 2.77 -0.01
C SER A 100 7.04 1.92 1.20
N ALA A 101 7.85 0.90 1.50
CA ALA A 101 7.73 0.18 2.76
C ALA A 101 8.06 1.07 3.96
N HIS A 102 9.03 2.00 3.78
CA HIS A 102 9.40 2.97 4.81
C HIS A 102 8.23 3.86 5.22
N GLU A 103 7.54 4.47 4.26
CA GLU A 103 6.39 5.36 4.53
C GLU A 103 5.29 4.62 5.28
N GLY A 104 4.95 3.40 4.84
CA GLY A 104 3.92 2.61 5.51
C GLY A 104 4.28 2.24 6.95
N LEU A 105 5.52 1.80 7.18
CA LEU A 105 5.98 1.49 8.54
C LEU A 105 6.04 2.75 9.41
N ALA A 106 6.54 3.87 8.88
CA ALA A 106 6.63 5.13 9.62
C ALA A 106 5.24 5.66 10.01
N TRP A 107 4.26 5.60 9.09
CA TRP A 107 2.88 5.96 9.41
C TRP A 107 2.31 5.03 10.49
N ALA A 108 2.46 3.72 10.34
CA ALA A 108 1.92 2.76 11.29
C ALA A 108 2.55 2.91 12.68
N ASP A 109 3.86 3.11 12.77
CA ASP A 109 4.58 3.38 14.03
C ASP A 109 4.10 4.69 14.68
N ALA A 110 3.90 5.75 13.89
CA ALA A 110 3.42 7.04 14.37
C ALA A 110 2.04 6.96 15.02
N THR A 111 1.18 6.01 14.59
CA THR A 111 -0.12 5.77 15.24
C THR A 111 0.00 5.21 16.66
N GLY A 112 1.13 4.59 17.01
CA GLY A 112 1.32 3.82 18.24
C GLY A 112 0.47 2.55 18.32
N ARG A 113 -0.15 2.12 17.22
CA ARG A 113 -1.13 1.03 17.17
C ARG A 113 -0.64 -0.20 16.36
N LEU A 114 0.58 -0.16 15.83
CA LEU A 114 1.14 -1.25 15.03
C LEU A 114 1.30 -2.51 15.88
N ALA A 115 0.57 -3.57 15.52
CA ALA A 115 0.64 -4.89 16.15
C ALA A 115 1.59 -5.82 15.40
N ALA A 116 1.60 -5.76 14.05
CA ALA A 116 2.50 -6.56 13.22
C ALA A 116 2.72 -5.91 11.85
N ALA A 117 3.92 -6.15 11.28
CA ALA A 117 4.24 -5.80 9.90
C ALA A 117 5.01 -6.95 9.26
N PHE A 118 4.57 -7.39 8.07
CA PHE A 118 5.21 -8.49 7.37
C PHE A 118 5.01 -8.43 5.86
N PRO A 119 5.91 -9.05 5.08
CA PRO A 119 5.75 -9.17 3.64
C PRO A 119 4.74 -10.28 3.33
N ARG A 120 3.72 -9.97 2.54
CA ARG A 120 2.57 -10.84 2.27
C ARG A 120 2.94 -12.23 1.73
N TYR A 121 3.91 -12.28 0.85
CA TYR A 121 4.24 -13.49 0.07
C TYR A 121 5.48 -14.21 0.57
N HIS A 122 6.09 -13.75 1.67
CA HIS A 122 7.25 -14.41 2.25
C HIS A 122 6.84 -15.38 3.37
N PRO A 123 7.54 -16.48 3.52
CA PRO A 123 7.36 -17.36 4.69
C PRO A 123 7.74 -16.61 5.96
N SER A 124 7.16 -16.99 7.10
CA SER A 124 7.32 -16.28 8.37
C SER A 124 8.77 -16.12 8.83
N TRP A 125 9.63 -17.08 8.53
CA TRP A 125 11.05 -17.00 8.84
C TRP A 125 11.78 -15.85 8.11
N ALA A 126 11.22 -15.35 7.01
CA ALA A 126 11.79 -14.23 6.24
C ALA A 126 11.17 -12.85 6.59
N TRP A 127 10.24 -12.77 7.53
CA TRP A 127 9.59 -11.50 7.92
C TRP A 127 10.55 -10.45 8.48
N TRP A 128 11.72 -10.87 8.95
CA TRP A 128 12.79 -9.96 9.38
C TRP A 128 13.20 -8.94 8.30
N VAL A 129 12.97 -9.24 7.02
CA VAL A 129 13.31 -8.35 5.90
C VAL A 129 12.67 -6.97 6.03
N THR A 130 11.48 -6.87 6.65
CA THR A 130 10.79 -5.59 6.89
C THR A 130 11.55 -4.67 7.85
N ARG A 131 12.44 -5.24 8.67
CA ARG A 131 13.25 -4.51 9.67
C ARG A 131 14.56 -3.97 9.11
N VAL A 132 14.95 -4.39 7.91
CA VAL A 132 16.22 -3.97 7.29
C VAL A 132 15.95 -2.84 6.31
N PRO A 133 16.36 -1.59 6.64
CA PRO A 133 16.21 -0.45 5.73
C PRO A 133 16.86 -0.74 4.37
N VAL A 134 16.37 -0.12 3.32
CA VAL A 134 16.77 -0.34 1.93
C VAL A 134 16.36 -1.72 1.41
N LEU A 135 16.79 -2.82 2.04
CA LEU A 135 16.43 -4.17 1.59
C LEU A 135 14.91 -4.38 1.51
N ARG A 136 14.17 -3.88 2.50
CA ARG A 136 12.70 -3.97 2.52
C ARG A 136 12.02 -3.33 1.31
N GLU A 137 12.62 -2.27 0.77
CA GLU A 137 12.04 -1.56 -0.39
C GLU A 137 12.10 -2.42 -1.67
N PHE A 138 13.14 -3.23 -1.83
CA PHE A 138 13.36 -4.04 -3.03
C PHE A 138 12.90 -5.49 -2.87
N ALA A 139 12.99 -6.04 -1.67
CA ALA A 139 12.65 -7.43 -1.41
C ALA A 139 11.17 -7.65 -1.08
N VAL A 140 10.46 -6.63 -0.58
CA VAL A 140 9.04 -6.73 -0.23
C VAL A 140 8.19 -6.29 -1.41
N SER A 141 7.48 -7.22 -2.04
CA SER A 141 6.57 -6.89 -3.13
C SER A 141 5.24 -6.32 -2.63
N ASN A 142 4.76 -6.78 -1.48
CA ASN A 142 3.53 -6.31 -0.86
C ASN A 142 3.71 -6.31 0.66
N LEU A 143 3.53 -5.15 1.28
CA LEU A 143 3.62 -4.99 2.74
C LEU A 143 2.23 -5.14 3.36
N VAL A 144 2.17 -5.86 4.46
CA VAL A 144 0.97 -5.97 5.31
C VAL A 144 1.26 -5.29 6.64
N LEU A 145 0.40 -4.35 7.01
CA LEU A 145 0.37 -3.67 8.31
C LEU A 145 -0.88 -4.10 9.06
N VAL A 146 -0.72 -4.58 10.27
CA VAL A 146 -1.82 -4.95 11.16
C VAL A 146 -1.78 -4.02 12.37
N LEU A 147 -2.86 -3.27 12.58
CA LEU A 147 -2.98 -2.32 13.68
C LEU A 147 -4.17 -2.72 14.57
N ARG A 148 -4.11 -2.28 15.83
CA ARG A 148 -5.25 -2.33 16.76
C ARG A 148 -5.78 -0.91 16.97
N ALA A 149 -7.06 -0.73 16.67
CA ALA A 149 -7.74 0.56 16.86
C ALA A 149 -7.93 0.90 18.34
#